data_c51817c24ee1bbcfa870ba95df4de865
#
_entry.id   c51817c24ee1bbcfa870ba95df4de865
#
_cell.length_a   1.000
_cell.length_b   1.000
_cell.length_c   1.000
_cell.angle_alpha   90.00
_cell.angle_beta   90.00
_cell.angle_gamma   90.00
#
_symmetry.space_group_name_H-M   'P 1'
#
loop_
_entity.id
_entity.type
_entity.pdbx_description
1 polymer ?
#
loop_
_entity_poly.entity_id
_entity_poly.type
_entity_poly.pdbx_seq_one_letter_code
_entity_poly.pdbx_strand_id
1 'polypeptide(L)'
;MLPFEKNSRIVFCGDSVTDVNRDYTAVPAGWGSFGDGYVNLVHALLTAVYPDRELMIMNEGVGGDDIKLMAARWDRDVLDMKPDYVSVMIGINDVWRHFDGPFRQVDLVSLDEFEHTYEDLMGRTEPRVKGLIVMSPFMMEPNRDDPMRAMVDRYAEVARQVADRHGATYVDVQAAMDHFLKKQSSYILSMDRCHPGIEGHMLVARTWLQAVGFDWERTTFDDEK
;
A
#
# COMPACT_ATOMS: atom_id res chain seq x y z
N MET A 1 17.53 3.30 -9.83
CA MET A 1 18.05 1.90 -9.65
C MET A 1 17.23 1.24 -8.56
N LEU A 2 16.73 0.03 -8.78
CA LEU A 2 15.92 -0.70 -7.81
C LEU A 2 16.72 -0.92 -6.50
N PRO A 3 16.20 -0.55 -5.32
CA PRO A 3 16.97 -0.58 -4.07
C PRO A 3 17.12 -1.99 -3.47
N PHE A 4 16.32 -2.95 -3.95
CA PHE A 4 16.21 -4.28 -3.36
C PHE A 4 17.41 -5.14 -3.72
N GLU A 5 18.11 -5.63 -2.70
CA GLU A 5 19.21 -6.59 -2.87
C GLU A 5 18.67 -8.00 -3.12
N LYS A 6 19.55 -8.92 -3.53
CA LYS A 6 19.20 -10.33 -3.69
C LYS A 6 18.67 -10.91 -2.37
N ASN A 7 17.61 -11.71 -2.45
CA ASN A 7 16.90 -12.33 -1.33
C ASN A 7 16.21 -11.34 -0.37
N SER A 8 16.03 -10.07 -0.77
CA SER A 8 15.30 -9.12 0.07
C SER A 8 13.86 -9.56 0.32
N ARG A 9 13.43 -9.38 1.58
CA ARG A 9 12.05 -9.60 2.02
C ARG A 9 11.32 -8.27 2.03
N ILE A 10 10.21 -8.20 1.30
CA ILE A 10 9.38 -7.01 1.18
C ILE A 10 7.99 -7.34 1.69
N VAL A 11 7.60 -6.76 2.82
CA VAL A 11 6.27 -6.94 3.40
C VAL A 11 5.39 -5.77 2.99
N PHE A 12 4.24 -6.09 2.38
CA PHE A 12 3.16 -5.15 2.11
C PHE A 12 2.10 -5.30 3.19
N CYS A 13 1.80 -4.23 3.91
CA CYS A 13 0.78 -4.20 4.95
C CYS A 13 -0.24 -3.10 4.66
N GLY A 14 -1.49 -3.34 5.03
CA GLY A 14 -2.60 -2.42 4.77
C GLY A 14 -3.96 -3.08 4.96
N ASP A 15 -4.94 -2.50 4.32
CA ASP A 15 -6.34 -2.89 4.38
C ASP A 15 -6.79 -3.78 3.21
N SER A 16 -8.10 -3.72 2.85
CA SER A 16 -8.71 -4.50 1.75
C SER A 16 -8.08 -4.24 0.39
N VAL A 17 -7.51 -3.05 0.15
CA VAL A 17 -6.85 -2.72 -1.13
C VAL A 17 -5.51 -3.45 -1.25
N THR A 18 -4.88 -3.79 -0.14
CA THR A 18 -3.67 -4.60 -0.09
C THR A 18 -3.98 -6.09 -0.06
N ASP A 19 -4.97 -6.50 0.74
CA ASP A 19 -5.44 -7.88 0.91
C ASP A 19 -5.90 -8.52 -0.42
N VAL A 20 -6.95 -7.98 -1.01
CA VAL A 20 -7.63 -8.43 -2.26
C VAL A 20 -7.61 -9.94 -2.46
N ASN A 21 -8.40 -10.65 -1.64
CA ASN A 21 -8.60 -12.11 -1.72
C ASN A 21 -7.31 -12.93 -1.50
N ARG A 22 -6.33 -12.45 -0.74
CA ARG A 22 -5.19 -13.30 -0.41
C ARG A 22 -5.64 -14.51 0.41
N ASP A 23 -5.04 -15.65 0.19
CA ASP A 23 -5.27 -16.83 1.01
C ASP A 23 -4.49 -16.72 2.33
N TYR A 24 -5.21 -16.47 3.44
CA TYR A 24 -4.64 -16.36 4.79
C TYR A 24 -4.01 -17.66 5.31
N THR A 25 -4.31 -18.81 4.67
CA THR A 25 -3.74 -20.12 5.03
C THR A 25 -2.50 -20.46 4.21
N ALA A 26 -2.23 -19.70 3.14
CA ALA A 26 -1.04 -19.88 2.33
C ALA A 26 0.22 -19.48 3.10
N VAL A 27 1.31 -20.17 2.81
CA VAL A 27 2.62 -19.78 3.34
C VAL A 27 2.98 -18.39 2.79
N PRO A 28 3.45 -17.45 3.63
CA PRO A 28 3.88 -16.14 3.17
C PRO A 28 4.86 -16.24 1.99
N ALA A 29 4.67 -15.40 0.98
CA ALA A 29 5.36 -15.44 -0.31
C ALA A 29 5.10 -16.71 -1.14
N GLY A 30 4.18 -17.58 -0.74
CA GLY A 30 3.75 -18.76 -1.48
C GLY A 30 2.56 -18.49 -2.40
N TRP A 31 2.21 -19.48 -3.19
CA TRP A 31 1.08 -19.42 -4.11
C TRP A 31 -0.23 -19.19 -3.34
N GLY A 32 -1.04 -18.23 -3.81
CA GLY A 32 -2.28 -17.81 -3.16
C GLY A 32 -2.11 -16.69 -2.11
N SER A 33 -0.89 -16.48 -1.59
CA SER A 33 -0.66 -15.45 -0.55
C SER A 33 -0.63 -14.02 -1.08
N PHE A 34 -0.54 -13.81 -2.39
CA PHE A 34 -0.36 -12.46 -2.97
C PHE A 34 -1.67 -11.69 -3.17
N GLY A 35 -2.82 -12.38 -3.13
CA GLY A 35 -4.12 -11.82 -3.51
C GLY A 35 -4.26 -11.59 -5.01
N ASP A 36 -5.32 -10.84 -5.40
CA ASP A 36 -5.64 -10.54 -6.81
C ASP A 36 -5.35 -9.07 -7.17
N GLY A 37 -4.72 -8.32 -6.27
CA GLY A 37 -4.51 -6.89 -6.38
C GLY A 37 -3.10 -6.45 -6.80
N TYR A 38 -2.77 -5.21 -6.41
CA TYR A 38 -1.51 -4.57 -6.80
C TYR A 38 -0.28 -5.31 -6.28
N VAL A 39 -0.35 -5.97 -5.12
CA VAL A 39 0.79 -6.73 -4.57
C VAL A 39 1.17 -7.88 -5.48
N ASN A 40 0.17 -8.61 -6.02
CA ASN A 40 0.41 -9.68 -7.00
C ASN A 40 1.00 -9.14 -8.31
N LEU A 41 0.53 -8.00 -8.78
CA LEU A 41 1.07 -7.35 -9.98
C LEU A 41 2.53 -6.90 -9.79
N VAL A 42 2.86 -6.34 -8.62
CA VAL A 42 4.24 -6.00 -8.24
C VAL A 42 5.10 -7.25 -8.17
N HIS A 43 4.62 -8.31 -7.50
CA HIS A 43 5.31 -9.61 -7.44
C HIS A 43 5.61 -10.15 -8.83
N ALA A 44 4.59 -10.20 -9.71
CA ALA A 44 4.73 -10.73 -11.06
C ALA A 44 5.78 -9.97 -11.88
N LEU A 45 5.74 -8.62 -11.84
CA LEU A 45 6.70 -7.79 -12.58
C LEU A 45 8.11 -7.90 -12.02
N LEU A 46 8.29 -7.83 -10.71
CA LEU A 46 9.62 -7.95 -10.09
C LEU A 46 10.22 -9.33 -10.35
N THR A 47 9.42 -10.40 -10.26
CA THR A 47 9.90 -11.76 -10.52
C THR A 47 10.27 -11.96 -11.99
N ALA A 48 9.46 -11.44 -12.92
CA ALA A 48 9.70 -11.62 -14.35
C ALA A 48 10.89 -10.79 -14.87
N VAL A 49 11.09 -9.57 -14.33
CA VAL A 49 12.10 -8.63 -14.84
C VAL A 49 13.42 -8.69 -14.05
N TYR A 50 13.37 -9.10 -12.78
CA TYR A 50 14.55 -9.21 -11.90
C TYR A 50 14.67 -10.62 -11.28
N PRO A 51 14.70 -11.69 -12.09
CA PRO A 51 14.78 -13.08 -11.57
C PRO A 51 16.05 -13.33 -10.76
N ASP A 52 17.13 -12.62 -11.06
CA ASP A 52 18.42 -12.65 -10.38
C ASP A 52 18.35 -12.18 -8.92
N ARG A 53 17.33 -11.37 -8.58
CA ARG A 53 17.15 -10.83 -7.24
C ARG A 53 16.50 -11.79 -6.25
N GLU A 54 15.75 -12.80 -6.73
CA GLU A 54 15.09 -13.79 -5.86
C GLU A 54 14.31 -13.13 -4.72
N LEU A 55 13.50 -12.09 -5.05
CA LEU A 55 12.78 -11.28 -4.06
C LEU A 55 11.64 -12.06 -3.41
N MET A 56 11.49 -11.92 -2.11
CA MET A 56 10.40 -12.50 -1.35
C MET A 56 9.35 -11.43 -1.04
N ILE A 57 8.23 -11.46 -1.77
CA ILE A 57 7.10 -10.55 -1.58
C ILE A 57 6.10 -11.19 -0.64
N MET A 58 5.70 -10.48 0.42
CA MET A 58 4.71 -10.95 1.39
C MET A 58 3.56 -9.95 1.46
N ASN A 59 2.33 -10.44 1.32
CA ASN A 59 1.13 -9.64 1.46
C ASN A 59 0.50 -9.90 2.84
N GLU A 60 0.52 -8.88 3.69
CA GLU A 60 -0.06 -8.88 5.02
C GLU A 60 -1.19 -7.83 5.13
N GLY A 61 -1.89 -7.56 4.03
CA GLY A 61 -3.13 -6.82 4.02
C GLY A 61 -4.26 -7.58 4.73
N VAL A 62 -5.14 -6.85 5.44
CA VAL A 62 -6.34 -7.42 6.07
C VAL A 62 -7.54 -6.53 5.78
N GLY A 63 -8.56 -7.12 5.16
CA GLY A 63 -9.76 -6.40 4.75
C GLY A 63 -10.47 -5.72 5.92
N GLY A 64 -10.74 -4.43 5.79
CA GLY A 64 -11.44 -3.64 6.79
C GLY A 64 -10.57 -2.99 7.88
N ASP A 65 -9.27 -3.25 7.90
CA ASP A 65 -8.36 -2.62 8.85
C ASP A 65 -8.36 -1.09 8.72
N ASP A 66 -8.48 -0.43 9.85
CA ASP A 66 -8.00 0.91 10.11
C ASP A 66 -6.58 0.85 10.72
N ILE A 67 -5.98 2.00 11.00
CA ILE A 67 -4.62 2.03 11.53
C ILE A 67 -4.48 1.34 12.89
N LYS A 68 -5.51 1.39 13.76
CA LYS A 68 -5.49 0.76 15.10
C LYS A 68 -5.55 -0.76 14.98
N LEU A 69 -6.41 -1.28 14.10
CA LEU A 69 -6.50 -2.72 13.81
C LEU A 69 -5.20 -3.25 13.21
N MET A 70 -4.63 -2.50 12.26
CA MET A 70 -3.31 -2.82 11.69
C MET A 70 -2.21 -2.79 12.77
N ALA A 71 -2.20 -1.79 13.66
CA ALA A 71 -1.23 -1.68 14.74
C ALA A 71 -1.30 -2.85 15.72
N ALA A 72 -2.49 -3.35 16.01
CA ALA A 72 -2.69 -4.47 16.94
C ALA A 72 -2.05 -5.80 16.46
N ARG A 73 -1.81 -5.93 15.15
CA ARG A 73 -1.18 -7.13 14.56
C ARG A 73 0.23 -6.88 14.02
N TRP A 74 0.76 -5.67 14.16
CA TRP A 74 2.00 -5.23 13.53
C TRP A 74 3.22 -6.09 13.84
N ASP A 75 3.40 -6.45 15.10
CA ASP A 75 4.55 -7.27 15.51
C ASP A 75 4.51 -8.65 14.84
N ARG A 76 3.36 -9.32 14.88
CA ARG A 76 3.17 -10.65 14.31
C ARG A 76 3.28 -10.65 12.78
N ASP A 77 2.59 -9.71 12.11
CA ASP A 77 2.38 -9.76 10.66
C ASP A 77 3.46 -8.98 9.89
N VAL A 78 4.20 -8.09 10.57
CA VAL A 78 5.25 -7.30 9.91
C VAL A 78 6.63 -7.60 10.52
N LEU A 79 6.82 -7.34 11.81
CA LEU A 79 8.16 -7.40 12.39
C LEU A 79 8.70 -8.84 12.54
N ASP A 80 7.84 -9.81 12.87
CA ASP A 80 8.22 -11.22 12.98
C ASP A 80 8.53 -11.85 11.62
N MET A 81 8.06 -11.26 10.51
CA MET A 81 8.45 -11.66 9.14
C MET A 81 9.91 -11.28 8.82
N LYS A 82 10.56 -10.49 9.67
CA LYS A 82 11.96 -10.02 9.51
C LYS A 82 12.17 -9.38 8.14
N PRO A 83 11.41 -8.33 7.80
CA PRO A 83 11.49 -7.68 6.50
C PRO A 83 12.81 -6.94 6.32
N ASP A 84 13.30 -6.88 5.08
CA ASP A 84 14.30 -5.90 4.65
C ASP A 84 13.63 -4.57 4.28
N TYR A 85 12.40 -4.64 3.76
CA TYR A 85 11.60 -3.47 3.38
C TYR A 85 10.15 -3.66 3.80
N VAL A 86 9.53 -2.57 4.25
CA VAL A 86 8.10 -2.55 4.59
C VAL A 86 7.39 -1.51 3.74
N SER A 87 6.30 -1.90 3.08
CA SER A 87 5.42 -1.04 2.32
C SER A 87 4.04 -0.97 2.98
N VAL A 88 3.57 0.23 3.31
CA VAL A 88 2.31 0.43 4.04
C VAL A 88 1.37 1.30 3.24
N MET A 89 0.11 0.84 3.11
CA MET A 89 -1.00 1.62 2.58
C MET A 89 -2.21 1.47 3.48
N ILE A 90 -2.53 2.51 4.25
CA ILE A 90 -3.61 2.52 5.25
C ILE A 90 -4.24 3.91 5.31
N GLY A 91 -5.49 4.01 5.76
CA GLY A 91 -6.16 5.28 6.03
C GLY A 91 -7.53 5.42 5.37
N ILE A 92 -7.87 4.60 4.37
CA ILE A 92 -9.19 4.69 3.73
C ILE A 92 -10.30 4.27 4.68
N ASN A 93 -10.10 3.23 5.48
CA ASN A 93 -11.09 2.79 6.48
C ASN A 93 -11.18 3.75 7.66
N ASP A 94 -10.05 4.35 8.07
CA ASP A 94 -10.02 5.40 9.09
C ASP A 94 -10.96 6.54 8.70
N VAL A 95 -11.00 6.90 7.42
CA VAL A 95 -11.90 7.92 6.88
C VAL A 95 -13.31 7.37 6.65
N TRP A 96 -13.44 6.23 5.97
CA TRP A 96 -14.74 5.71 5.54
C TRP A 96 -15.69 5.48 6.72
N ARG A 97 -15.18 5.04 7.87
CA ARG A 97 -16.00 4.80 9.06
C ARG A 97 -16.76 6.04 9.56
N HIS A 98 -16.27 7.24 9.26
CA HIS A 98 -17.00 8.49 9.51
C HIS A 98 -18.22 8.68 8.61
N PHE A 99 -18.33 7.92 7.49
CA PHE A 99 -19.37 8.04 6.46
C PHE A 99 -20.26 6.80 6.32
N ASP A 100 -19.99 5.70 7.03
CA ASP A 100 -20.75 4.43 6.98
C ASP A 100 -22.17 4.55 7.55
N GLY A 101 -22.49 5.66 8.20
CA GLY A 101 -23.79 5.91 8.82
C GLY A 101 -23.95 5.27 10.20
N PRO A 102 -25.15 5.43 10.82
CA PRO A 102 -25.37 5.14 12.22
C PRO A 102 -25.45 3.65 12.58
N PHE A 103 -25.44 2.77 11.59
CA PHE A 103 -25.61 1.32 11.82
C PHE A 103 -24.30 0.60 12.19
N ARG A 104 -23.14 1.20 11.96
CA ARG A 104 -21.87 0.68 12.43
C ARG A 104 -21.47 1.36 13.73
N GLN A 105 -21.40 0.58 14.80
CA GLN A 105 -20.79 1.00 16.06
C GLN A 105 -19.32 0.60 16.02
N VAL A 106 -18.47 1.49 15.55
CA VAL A 106 -17.01 1.33 15.54
C VAL A 106 -16.39 2.56 16.21
N ASP A 107 -15.28 2.35 16.88
CA ASP A 107 -14.47 3.45 17.39
C ASP A 107 -13.84 4.18 16.20
N LEU A 108 -14.25 5.42 15.99
CA LEU A 108 -13.69 6.24 14.93
C LEU A 108 -12.23 6.62 15.24
N VAL A 109 -11.41 6.62 14.22
CA VAL A 109 -10.02 7.08 14.32
C VAL A 109 -9.97 8.56 13.96
N SER A 110 -9.52 9.38 14.90
CA SER A 110 -9.26 10.80 14.64
C SER A 110 -7.95 10.97 13.85
N LEU A 111 -7.78 12.14 13.22
CA LEU A 111 -6.56 12.45 12.48
C LEU A 111 -5.32 12.41 13.39
N ASP A 112 -5.45 12.90 14.64
CA ASP A 112 -4.36 12.90 15.62
C ASP A 112 -4.00 11.47 16.06
N GLU A 113 -5.00 10.59 16.28
CA GLU A 113 -4.75 9.18 16.58
C GLU A 113 -4.09 8.45 15.39
N PHE A 114 -4.53 8.77 14.16
CA PHE A 114 -3.93 8.23 12.95
C PHE A 114 -2.45 8.62 12.86
N GLU A 115 -2.14 9.91 13.01
CA GLU A 115 -0.76 10.39 12.98
C GLU A 115 0.08 9.74 14.07
N HIS A 116 -0.37 9.77 15.32
CA HIS A 116 0.37 9.24 16.45
C HIS A 116 0.65 7.73 16.32
N THR A 117 -0.36 6.96 15.88
CA THR A 117 -0.21 5.52 15.67
C THR A 117 0.74 5.22 14.51
N TYR A 118 0.64 5.98 13.42
CA TYR A 118 1.55 5.81 12.27
C TYR A 118 3.00 6.10 12.64
N GLU A 119 3.25 7.18 13.40
CA GLU A 119 4.58 7.51 13.94
C GLU A 119 5.16 6.38 14.79
N ASP A 120 4.37 5.81 15.72
CA ASP A 120 4.81 4.68 16.53
C ASP A 120 5.22 3.49 15.67
N LEU A 121 4.37 3.12 14.69
CA LEU A 121 4.66 2.00 13.81
C LEU A 121 5.94 2.22 12.99
N MET A 122 6.12 3.39 12.40
CA MET A 122 7.31 3.69 11.60
C MET A 122 8.55 3.80 12.49
N GLY A 123 8.47 4.47 13.63
CA GLY A 123 9.58 4.58 14.59
C GLY A 123 10.08 3.23 15.13
N ARG A 124 9.17 2.27 15.32
CA ARG A 124 9.52 0.90 15.73
C ARG A 124 10.09 0.06 14.58
N THR A 125 9.77 0.38 13.35
CA THR A 125 10.16 -0.39 12.16
C THR A 125 11.46 0.10 11.53
N GLU A 126 11.63 1.41 11.42
CA GLU A 126 12.79 2.06 10.78
C GLU A 126 14.15 1.46 11.21
N PRO A 127 14.46 1.27 12.51
CA PRO A 127 15.77 0.74 12.92
C PRO A 127 15.97 -0.75 12.60
N ARG A 128 14.96 -1.44 12.06
CA ARG A 128 14.95 -2.88 11.81
C ARG A 128 14.97 -3.25 10.34
N VAL A 129 14.82 -2.27 9.44
CA VAL A 129 14.68 -2.47 8.00
C VAL A 129 15.70 -1.65 7.21
N LYS A 130 15.91 -2.00 5.96
CA LYS A 130 16.76 -1.24 5.02
C LYS A 130 16.02 -0.06 4.41
N GLY A 131 14.68 -0.10 4.40
CA GLY A 131 13.87 0.99 3.90
C GLY A 131 12.38 0.83 4.17
N LEU A 132 11.73 1.99 4.26
CA LEU A 132 10.29 2.13 4.42
C LEU A 132 9.69 2.72 3.15
N ILE A 133 8.50 2.26 2.80
CA ILE A 133 7.71 2.76 1.69
C ILE A 133 6.31 3.07 2.23
N VAL A 134 5.94 4.33 2.22
CA VAL A 134 4.63 4.79 2.69
C VAL A 134 3.81 5.21 1.48
N MET A 135 2.65 4.60 1.32
CA MET A 135 1.72 4.91 0.23
C MET A 135 0.58 5.75 0.76
N SER A 136 0.14 6.75 -0.01
CA SER A 136 -1.05 7.51 0.38
C SER A 136 -2.29 6.61 0.39
N PRO A 137 -3.20 6.74 1.38
CA PRO A 137 -4.59 6.38 1.15
C PRO A 137 -5.13 7.16 -0.05
N PHE A 138 -6.17 6.65 -0.70
CA PHE A 138 -6.75 7.30 -1.88
C PHE A 138 -8.24 7.05 -2.00
N MET A 139 -8.90 7.94 -2.74
CA MET A 139 -10.29 7.81 -3.17
C MET A 139 -10.42 8.23 -4.63
N MET A 140 -11.14 7.45 -5.41
CA MET A 140 -11.38 7.71 -6.83
C MET A 140 -12.55 8.70 -7.03
N GLU A 141 -12.42 9.89 -6.41
CA GLU A 141 -13.36 11.01 -6.47
C GLU A 141 -12.64 12.27 -6.97
N PRO A 142 -13.02 12.82 -8.13
CA PRO A 142 -12.38 14.02 -8.66
C PRO A 142 -12.80 15.32 -7.96
N ASN A 143 -13.97 15.31 -7.30
CA ASN A 143 -14.45 16.49 -6.56
C ASN A 143 -13.75 16.58 -5.20
N ARG A 144 -12.83 17.52 -5.06
CA ARG A 144 -12.09 17.74 -3.79
C ARG A 144 -12.95 18.36 -2.68
N ASP A 145 -14.13 18.89 -3.01
CA ASP A 145 -15.09 19.40 -2.03
C ASP A 145 -16.04 18.30 -1.53
N ASP A 146 -15.97 17.06 -2.07
CA ASP A 146 -16.64 15.91 -1.47
C ASP A 146 -16.09 15.70 -0.05
N PRO A 147 -16.97 15.64 0.98
CA PRO A 147 -16.52 15.57 2.38
C PRO A 147 -15.61 14.39 2.68
N MET A 148 -15.89 13.22 2.09
CA MET A 148 -15.06 12.03 2.28
C MET A 148 -13.71 12.20 1.58
N ARG A 149 -13.71 12.70 0.31
CA ARG A 149 -12.47 12.97 -0.41
C ARG A 149 -11.60 13.99 0.33
N ALA A 150 -12.16 15.09 0.79
CA ALA A 150 -11.44 16.11 1.55
C ALA A 150 -10.83 15.55 2.84
N MET A 151 -11.49 14.58 3.46
CA MET A 151 -10.95 13.88 4.63
C MET A 151 -9.82 12.94 4.24
N VAL A 152 -9.95 12.16 3.17
CA VAL A 152 -8.87 11.30 2.65
C VAL A 152 -7.62 12.13 2.33
N ASP A 153 -7.77 13.30 1.69
CA ASP A 153 -6.65 14.19 1.38
C ASP A 153 -5.86 14.61 2.65
N ARG A 154 -6.54 14.82 3.78
CA ARG A 154 -5.89 15.14 5.07
C ARG A 154 -5.12 13.95 5.65
N TYR A 155 -5.67 12.75 5.59
CA TYR A 155 -5.00 11.53 6.04
C TYR A 155 -3.81 11.18 5.12
N ALA A 156 -3.93 11.42 3.82
CA ALA A 156 -2.81 11.29 2.87
C ALA A 156 -1.67 12.27 3.17
N GLU A 157 -2.01 13.50 3.56
CA GLU A 157 -1.01 14.49 3.97
C GLU A 157 -0.26 14.08 5.24
N VAL A 158 -0.97 13.50 6.24
CA VAL A 158 -0.33 12.92 7.43
C VAL A 158 0.61 11.78 7.03
N ALA A 159 0.16 10.86 6.18
CA ALA A 159 1.01 9.76 5.70
C ALA A 159 2.28 10.28 4.99
N ARG A 160 2.17 11.37 4.21
CA ARG A 160 3.33 12.03 3.58
C ARG A 160 4.30 12.60 4.62
N GLN A 161 3.77 13.30 5.63
CA GLN A 161 4.60 13.89 6.69
C GLN A 161 5.32 12.81 7.52
N VAL A 162 4.64 11.70 7.83
CA VAL A 162 5.26 10.54 8.48
C VAL A 162 6.37 9.96 7.60
N ALA A 163 6.13 9.80 6.30
CA ALA A 163 7.15 9.33 5.37
C ALA A 163 8.39 10.25 5.38
N ASP A 164 8.18 11.56 5.32
CA ASP A 164 9.26 12.56 5.34
C ASP A 164 10.08 12.47 6.64
N ARG A 165 9.43 12.34 7.80
CA ARG A 165 10.09 12.25 9.12
C ARG A 165 10.96 11.00 9.28
N HIS A 166 10.54 9.89 8.68
CA HIS A 166 11.24 8.60 8.76
C HIS A 166 12.12 8.30 7.52
N GLY A 167 12.32 9.25 6.62
CA GLY A 167 13.12 9.06 5.41
C GLY A 167 12.57 7.96 4.50
N ALA A 168 11.27 7.69 4.56
CA ALA A 168 10.60 6.68 3.75
C ALA A 168 10.40 7.14 2.31
N THR A 169 10.38 6.20 1.38
CA THR A 169 9.90 6.48 0.02
C THR A 169 8.40 6.72 0.04
N TYR A 170 7.96 7.94 -0.28
CA TYR A 170 6.53 8.23 -0.39
C TYR A 170 6.01 7.88 -1.78
N VAL A 171 4.87 7.17 -1.83
CA VAL A 171 4.18 6.78 -3.05
C VAL A 171 2.83 7.50 -3.11
N ASP A 172 2.72 8.53 -3.92
CA ASP A 172 1.50 9.33 -4.05
C ASP A 172 0.50 8.65 -5.00
N VAL A 173 -0.22 7.66 -4.44
CA VAL A 173 -1.26 6.93 -5.16
C VAL A 173 -2.45 7.85 -5.50
N GLN A 174 -2.80 8.77 -4.59
CA GLN A 174 -3.89 9.72 -4.82
C GLN A 174 -3.60 10.60 -6.04
N ALA A 175 -2.38 11.11 -6.19
CA ALA A 175 -2.01 11.90 -7.37
C ALA A 175 -2.11 11.09 -8.67
N ALA A 176 -1.78 9.80 -8.64
CA ALA A 176 -1.93 8.92 -9.81
C ALA A 176 -3.42 8.73 -10.17
N MET A 177 -4.28 8.52 -9.17
CA MET A 177 -5.74 8.45 -9.38
C MET A 177 -6.30 9.78 -9.93
N ASP A 178 -5.91 10.90 -9.34
CA ASP A 178 -6.32 12.23 -9.82
C ASP A 178 -5.90 12.49 -11.27
N HIS A 179 -4.72 12.02 -11.67
CA HIS A 179 -4.25 12.16 -13.05
C HIS A 179 -5.13 11.35 -14.02
N PHE A 180 -5.48 10.12 -13.67
CA PHE A 180 -6.38 9.27 -14.46
C PHE A 180 -7.76 9.91 -14.58
N LEU A 181 -8.32 10.38 -13.46
CA LEU A 181 -9.67 10.96 -13.38
C LEU A 181 -9.84 12.27 -14.16
N LYS A 182 -8.76 12.94 -14.58
CA LYS A 182 -8.81 14.05 -15.54
C LYS A 182 -9.21 13.61 -16.94
N LYS A 183 -9.10 12.33 -17.26
CA LYS A 183 -9.32 11.79 -18.61
C LYS A 183 -10.47 10.80 -18.69
N GLN A 184 -10.75 10.11 -17.59
CA GLN A 184 -11.70 9.00 -17.54
C GLN A 184 -12.55 9.06 -16.26
N SER A 185 -13.72 8.43 -16.32
CA SER A 185 -14.60 8.28 -15.16
C SER A 185 -14.03 7.31 -14.13
N SER A 186 -14.29 7.58 -12.85
CA SER A 186 -14.01 6.63 -11.75
C SER A 186 -14.69 5.28 -11.93
N TYR A 187 -15.78 5.22 -12.68
CA TYR A 187 -16.53 3.99 -12.96
C TYR A 187 -15.69 2.91 -13.66
N ILE A 188 -14.62 3.30 -14.37
CA ILE A 188 -13.70 2.35 -15.01
C ILE A 188 -12.80 1.69 -13.95
N LEU A 189 -12.47 2.41 -12.90
CA LEU A 189 -11.54 1.94 -11.87
C LEU A 189 -12.24 1.26 -10.69
N SER A 190 -13.47 1.67 -10.35
CA SER A 190 -14.12 1.28 -9.11
C SER A 190 -15.63 1.47 -9.16
N MET A 191 -16.36 0.59 -8.47
CA MET A 191 -17.81 0.70 -8.30
C MET A 191 -18.22 1.54 -7.09
N ASP A 192 -17.34 1.70 -6.11
CA ASP A 192 -17.60 2.39 -4.84
C ASP A 192 -16.62 3.54 -4.55
N ARG A 193 -15.75 3.85 -5.48
CA ARG A 193 -14.70 4.88 -5.42
C ARG A 193 -13.56 4.61 -4.43
N CYS A 194 -13.56 3.44 -3.76
CA CYS A 194 -12.55 3.05 -2.76
C CYS A 194 -11.82 1.76 -3.14
N HIS A 195 -12.57 0.73 -3.58
CA HIS A 195 -11.99 -0.55 -3.97
C HIS A 195 -11.75 -0.58 -5.49
N PRO A 196 -10.50 -0.59 -5.93
CA PRO A 196 -10.18 -0.63 -7.35
C PRO A 196 -10.45 -2.00 -7.97
N GLY A 197 -10.89 -2.01 -9.23
CA GLY A 197 -10.77 -3.17 -10.10
C GLY A 197 -9.32 -3.38 -10.55
N ILE A 198 -9.08 -4.38 -11.40
CA ILE A 198 -7.72 -4.73 -11.84
C ILE A 198 -6.98 -3.57 -12.53
N GLU A 199 -7.70 -2.72 -13.27
CA GLU A 199 -7.14 -1.54 -13.91
C GLU A 199 -6.62 -0.53 -12.87
N GLY A 200 -7.39 -0.31 -11.79
CA GLY A 200 -6.98 0.54 -10.69
C GLY A 200 -5.82 -0.07 -9.90
N HIS A 201 -5.83 -1.36 -9.64
CA HIS A 201 -4.70 -2.06 -9.02
C HIS A 201 -3.44 -1.97 -9.88
N MET A 202 -3.54 -2.04 -11.20
CA MET A 202 -2.40 -1.83 -12.10
C MET A 202 -1.86 -0.41 -11.99
N LEU A 203 -2.73 0.60 -11.83
CA LEU A 203 -2.29 1.99 -11.62
C LEU A 203 -1.53 2.12 -10.29
N VAL A 204 -2.02 1.49 -9.21
CA VAL A 204 -1.32 1.45 -7.91
C VAL A 204 0.03 0.76 -8.04
N ALA A 205 0.07 -0.44 -8.64
CA ALA A 205 1.30 -1.22 -8.83
C ALA A 205 2.34 -0.43 -9.64
N ARG A 206 1.92 0.20 -10.74
CA ARG A 206 2.80 1.02 -11.58
C ARG A 206 3.38 2.20 -10.80
N THR A 207 2.54 2.89 -10.02
CA THR A 207 2.97 4.04 -9.21
C THR A 207 4.00 3.62 -8.18
N TRP A 208 3.76 2.51 -7.50
CA TRP A 208 4.70 1.92 -6.55
C TRP A 208 6.04 1.55 -7.21
N LEU A 209 6.00 0.80 -8.31
CA LEU A 209 7.20 0.37 -9.05
C LEU A 209 8.01 1.56 -9.54
N GLN A 210 7.35 2.62 -10.02
CA GLN A 210 8.01 3.84 -10.44
C GLN A 210 8.72 4.54 -9.27
N ALA A 211 8.08 4.62 -8.11
CA ALA A 211 8.63 5.26 -6.92
C ALA A 211 9.88 4.54 -6.39
N VAL A 212 9.93 3.21 -6.48
CA VAL A 212 11.09 2.41 -6.07
C VAL A 212 12.15 2.27 -7.16
N GLY A 213 12.01 2.94 -8.30
CA GLY A 213 13.03 2.97 -9.36
C GLY A 213 13.08 1.72 -10.22
N PHE A 214 11.91 1.09 -10.47
CA PHE A 214 11.77 0.00 -11.45
C PHE A 214 12.21 0.49 -12.82
N ASP A 215 13.09 -0.29 -13.46
CA ASP A 215 13.56 0.00 -14.81
C ASP A 215 12.63 -0.64 -15.84
N TRP A 216 11.85 0.19 -16.53
CA TRP A 216 10.88 -0.25 -17.53
C TRP A 216 11.52 -0.69 -18.85
N GLU A 217 12.79 -0.36 -19.07
CA GLU A 217 13.55 -0.76 -20.27
C GLU A 217 14.33 -2.06 -20.04
N ARG A 218 14.46 -2.50 -18.76
CA ARG A 218 15.14 -3.76 -18.44
C ARG A 218 14.37 -4.95 -18.97
N THR A 219 15.11 -5.87 -19.60
CA THR A 219 14.59 -7.18 -19.98
C THR A 219 15.17 -8.28 -19.10
N THR A 220 14.54 -9.45 -19.07
CA THR A 220 15.01 -10.62 -18.30
C THR A 220 16.42 -11.08 -18.69
N PHE A 221 16.89 -10.70 -19.88
CA PHE A 221 18.15 -11.17 -20.49
C PHE A 221 19.29 -10.14 -20.41
N ASP A 222 19.11 -9.00 -19.73
CA ASP A 222 20.12 -7.93 -19.72
C ASP A 222 21.38 -8.27 -18.90
N ASP A 223 21.36 -9.32 -18.08
CA ASP A 223 22.50 -9.76 -17.26
C ASP A 223 23.47 -10.71 -17.97
N GLU A 224 23.23 -11.03 -19.24
CA GLU A 224 24.09 -11.91 -20.04
C GLU A 224 25.21 -11.16 -20.82
N LYS A 225 25.44 -9.87 -20.51
CA LYS A 225 26.44 -9.02 -21.21
C LYS A 225 27.62 -8.68 -20.33
#